data_d4d821e6e1515cc236fcd510ff412bbb
#
_entry.id   d4d821e6e1515cc236fcd510ff412bbb
#
_cell.length_a   1.000
_cell.length_b   1.000
_cell.length_c   1.000
_cell.angle_alpha   90.00
_cell.angle_beta   90.00
_cell.angle_gamma   90.00
#
_symmetry.space_group_name_H-M   'P 1'
#
loop_
_entity.id
_entity.type
_entity.pdbx_description
1 polymer ?
#
loop_
_entity_poly.entity_id
_entity_poly.type
_entity_poly.pdbx_seq_one_letter_code
_entity_poly.pdbx_strand_id
1 'polypeptide(L)'
;MSGKLLKSGLIVSFMTLISRVLGLVRDVVVANFVGAGAAADVFFFANRIPNFLRRLLAEGAYSQAFVPVLSEVKAQHGDAAVRELVAKVAGTLGVIVTLVTLFGVIASPLLALLFGMGWFIEWLNDGPDAHKFEMASLMLKITFPYLWFITLVALSGAILNTYNRFAVAAFTPVFLNIAIIGSALYLAPTLDEPALALAWGVFIGGVVQLLFQLPFLAKAGLLVMPKWGWRDPGVTKIRTLMLPALFGVSVSQINLLLDTVIASFLLTGAVSWLYYSDRLIEFPLGLFGIAIATVILPNLSRHHATANAERFSHTLDWAIRFVVMFGLPAMLALMVLGQPIISVLFMRGEFTQQDVLMVSYSLVAYSCGLLSYMLIKVLAPGYYARQDIKTPVKIGIIAMVANMAFNLMLAPFLSYVGLALATAMSASLNAFLLYRGLKLAGIYQLSRQNCWFLAKFSLAAVLMAATLWWLSPSLNDWIARPLAAQILLLSSLCVGAVLLYFALLLLFGVRLADFKAKSVAESRH
;
A
#
# COMPACT_ATOMS: atom_id res chain seq x y z
N MET A 1 -1.91 29.31 4.59
CA MET A 1 -1.93 28.15 5.53
C MET A 1 -1.27 28.59 6.83
N SER A 2 -1.88 28.40 7.99
CA SER A 2 -1.29 28.79 9.27
C SER A 2 -0.01 27.95 9.51
N GLY A 3 1.06 28.55 10.06
CA GLY A 3 2.34 27.87 10.29
C GLY A 3 2.21 26.62 11.16
N LYS A 4 1.13 26.48 11.95
CA LYS A 4 0.79 25.28 12.73
C LYS A 4 0.41 24.09 11.85
N LEU A 5 -0.35 24.30 10.77
CA LEU A 5 -0.75 23.23 9.82
C LEU A 5 0.45 22.68 9.05
N LEU A 6 1.34 23.58 8.61
CA LEU A 6 2.58 23.19 7.93
C LEU A 6 3.49 22.37 8.86
N LYS A 7 3.67 22.81 10.11
CA LYS A 7 4.45 22.09 11.13
C LYS A 7 3.87 20.70 11.41
N SER A 8 2.56 20.58 11.57
CA SER A 8 1.89 19.29 11.79
C SER A 8 2.06 18.35 10.59
N GLY A 9 1.94 18.89 9.36
CA GLY A 9 2.16 18.11 8.15
C GLY A 9 3.59 17.57 8.02
N LEU A 10 4.59 18.40 8.34
CA LEU A 10 6.00 17.98 8.34
C LEU A 10 6.28 16.90 9.38
N ILE A 11 5.72 17.02 10.59
CA ILE A 11 5.86 16.00 11.65
C ILE A 11 5.26 14.67 11.19
N VAL A 12 4.04 14.68 10.66
CA VAL A 12 3.38 13.47 10.15
C VAL A 12 4.19 12.83 9.03
N SER A 13 4.68 13.62 8.07
CA SER A 13 5.51 13.13 6.97
C SER A 13 6.80 12.50 7.46
N PHE A 14 7.47 13.10 8.43
CA PHE A 14 8.70 12.58 9.03
C PHE A 14 8.44 11.26 9.79
N MET A 15 7.39 11.19 10.61
CA MET A 15 7.01 9.97 11.32
C MET A 15 6.63 8.84 10.36
N THR A 16 5.93 9.16 9.28
CA THR A 16 5.59 8.21 8.23
C THR A 16 6.84 7.69 7.52
N LEU A 17 7.82 8.56 7.26
CA LEU A 17 9.10 8.15 6.66
C LEU A 17 9.86 7.17 7.57
N ILE A 18 9.95 7.46 8.87
CA ILE A 18 10.57 6.54 9.85
C ILE A 18 9.86 5.18 9.81
N SER A 19 8.53 5.18 9.83
CA SER A 19 7.74 3.93 9.78
C SER A 19 8.01 3.13 8.50
N ARG A 20 8.14 3.80 7.35
CA ARG A 20 8.46 3.14 6.06
C ARG A 20 9.86 2.55 6.02
N VAL A 21 10.85 3.29 6.53
CA VAL A 21 12.24 2.79 6.63
C VAL A 21 12.29 1.58 7.55
N LEU A 22 11.66 1.64 8.73
CA LEU A 22 11.58 0.50 9.64
C LEU A 22 10.80 -0.68 9.04
N GLY A 23 9.78 -0.42 8.22
CA GLY A 23 9.08 -1.45 7.46
C GLY A 23 10.01 -2.19 6.49
N LEU A 24 10.90 -1.46 5.80
CA LEU A 24 11.92 -2.09 4.95
C LEU A 24 12.93 -2.90 5.78
N VAL A 25 13.42 -2.35 6.88
CA VAL A 25 14.35 -3.07 7.80
C VAL A 25 13.69 -4.35 8.31
N ARG A 26 12.41 -4.31 8.69
CA ARG A 26 11.63 -5.50 9.06
C ARG A 26 11.63 -6.54 7.92
N ASP A 27 11.34 -6.11 6.69
CA ASP A 27 11.27 -7.02 5.55
C ASP A 27 12.64 -7.64 5.24
N VAL A 28 13.73 -6.90 5.41
CA VAL A 28 15.11 -7.42 5.32
C VAL A 28 15.38 -8.46 6.42
N VAL A 29 14.97 -8.18 7.65
CA VAL A 29 15.13 -9.12 8.78
C VAL A 29 14.30 -10.38 8.53
N VAL A 30 13.04 -10.25 8.12
CA VAL A 30 12.18 -11.39 7.80
C VAL A 30 12.79 -12.24 6.69
N ALA A 31 13.27 -11.61 5.60
CA ALA A 31 13.94 -12.32 4.51
C ALA A 31 15.18 -13.10 5.00
N ASN A 32 15.97 -12.50 5.87
CA ASN A 32 17.16 -13.16 6.44
C ASN A 32 16.82 -14.39 7.30
N PHE A 33 15.69 -14.35 8.04
CA PHE A 33 15.31 -15.42 8.98
C PHE A 33 14.52 -16.56 8.34
N VAL A 34 13.60 -16.26 7.43
CA VAL A 34 12.69 -17.26 6.85
C VAL A 34 12.79 -17.37 5.33
N GLY A 35 13.60 -16.53 4.70
CA GLY A 35 13.81 -16.53 3.26
C GLY A 35 12.52 -16.23 2.46
N ALA A 36 12.30 -16.99 1.39
CA ALA A 36 11.10 -16.98 0.57
C ALA A 36 10.53 -18.39 0.36
N GLY A 37 10.72 -19.28 1.34
CA GLY A 37 10.22 -20.65 1.33
C GLY A 37 8.82 -20.81 1.95
N ALA A 38 8.51 -22.06 2.33
CA ALA A 38 7.20 -22.43 2.91
C ALA A 38 6.82 -21.61 4.14
N ALA A 39 7.77 -21.40 5.06
CA ALA A 39 7.55 -20.64 6.30
C ALA A 39 7.20 -19.18 6.03
N ALA A 40 7.88 -18.55 5.07
CA ALA A 40 7.59 -17.18 4.64
C ALA A 40 6.23 -17.09 3.95
N ASP A 41 5.92 -18.04 3.05
CA ASP A 41 4.61 -18.11 2.38
C ASP A 41 3.46 -18.12 3.39
N VAL A 42 3.56 -19.00 4.38
CA VAL A 42 2.54 -19.14 5.42
C VAL A 42 2.43 -17.89 6.29
N PHE A 43 3.55 -17.28 6.65
CA PHE A 43 3.55 -16.03 7.42
C PHE A 43 2.88 -14.88 6.66
N PHE A 44 3.26 -14.67 5.39
CA PHE A 44 2.65 -13.61 4.58
C PHE A 44 1.17 -13.86 4.31
N PHE A 45 0.80 -15.12 4.10
CA PHE A 45 -0.59 -15.55 4.01
C PHE A 45 -1.38 -15.22 5.29
N ALA A 46 -0.90 -15.68 6.44
CA ALA A 46 -1.56 -15.46 7.72
C ALA A 46 -1.69 -13.99 8.09
N ASN A 47 -0.73 -13.15 7.67
CA ASN A 47 -0.77 -11.72 7.91
C ASN A 47 -1.70 -10.96 6.93
N ARG A 48 -1.98 -11.52 5.75
CA ARG A 48 -2.86 -10.87 4.75
C ARG A 48 -4.29 -10.72 5.22
N ILE A 49 -4.86 -11.75 5.85
CA ILE A 49 -6.26 -11.77 6.26
C ILE A 49 -6.56 -10.73 7.35
N PRO A 50 -5.83 -10.66 8.47
CA PRO A 50 -6.00 -9.59 9.45
C PRO A 50 -5.74 -8.20 8.87
N ASN A 51 -4.76 -8.05 7.98
CA ASN A 51 -4.47 -6.78 7.30
C ASN A 51 -5.59 -6.35 6.34
N PHE A 52 -6.21 -7.29 5.63
CA PHE A 52 -7.41 -7.02 4.83
C PHE A 52 -8.52 -6.43 5.69
N LEU A 53 -8.85 -7.10 6.80
CA LEU A 53 -9.89 -6.64 7.73
C LEU A 53 -9.52 -5.31 8.40
N ARG A 54 -8.24 -5.09 8.72
CA ARG A 54 -7.73 -3.81 9.22
C ARG A 54 -7.96 -2.67 8.22
N ARG A 55 -7.60 -2.86 6.96
CA ARG A 55 -7.82 -1.85 5.90
C ARG A 55 -9.30 -1.58 5.69
N LEU A 56 -10.12 -2.62 5.76
CA LEU A 56 -11.56 -2.52 5.60
C LEU A 56 -12.21 -1.76 6.77
N LEU A 57 -11.94 -2.19 8.00
CA LEU A 57 -12.61 -1.70 9.20
C LEU A 57 -11.94 -0.47 9.81
N ALA A 58 -10.61 -0.45 9.91
CA ALA A 58 -9.90 0.53 10.71
C ALA A 58 -9.40 1.76 9.92
N GLU A 59 -8.88 1.59 8.71
CA GLU A 59 -8.23 2.69 7.98
C GLU A 59 -9.16 3.39 6.99
N GLY A 60 -10.04 2.68 6.34
CA GLY A 60 -10.86 3.19 5.25
C GLY A 60 -12.20 3.73 5.72
N ALA A 61 -13.16 2.83 5.82
CA ALA A 61 -14.57 3.16 6.06
C ALA A 61 -14.82 3.76 7.43
N TYR A 62 -14.15 3.23 8.47
CA TYR A 62 -14.37 3.67 9.84
C TYR A 62 -13.91 5.12 10.06
N SER A 63 -12.69 5.46 9.66
CA SER A 63 -12.15 6.82 9.83
C SER A 63 -12.97 7.86 9.06
N GLN A 64 -13.44 7.52 7.86
CA GLN A 64 -14.28 8.40 7.04
C GLN A 64 -15.66 8.65 7.65
N ALA A 65 -16.21 7.68 8.38
CA ALA A 65 -17.51 7.80 9.04
C ALA A 65 -17.40 8.44 10.43
N PHE A 66 -16.39 8.07 11.21
CA PHE A 66 -16.26 8.44 12.62
C PHE A 66 -15.80 9.90 12.82
N VAL A 67 -14.74 10.32 12.09
CA VAL A 67 -14.14 11.65 12.31
C VAL A 67 -15.11 12.82 12.07
N PRO A 68 -15.92 12.83 11.00
CA PRO A 68 -16.92 13.88 10.80
C PRO A 68 -17.96 13.94 11.93
N VAL A 69 -18.48 12.78 12.36
CA VAL A 69 -19.49 12.72 13.42
C VAL A 69 -18.91 13.17 14.75
N LEU A 70 -17.69 12.75 15.09
CA LEU A 70 -16.99 13.18 16.29
C LEU A 70 -16.74 14.69 16.29
N SER A 71 -16.32 15.25 15.17
CA SER A 71 -16.07 16.68 15.00
C SER A 71 -17.35 17.51 15.13
N GLU A 72 -18.46 17.02 14.57
CA GLU A 72 -19.78 17.64 14.70
C GLU A 72 -20.25 17.66 16.17
N VAL A 73 -20.19 16.51 16.86
CA VAL A 73 -20.57 16.41 18.27
C VAL A 73 -19.70 17.33 19.14
N LYS A 74 -18.40 17.40 18.87
CA LYS A 74 -17.48 18.30 19.57
C LYS A 74 -17.86 19.77 19.39
N ALA A 75 -18.21 20.17 18.15
CA ALA A 75 -18.56 21.55 17.85
C ALA A 75 -19.92 21.98 18.42
N GLN A 76 -20.89 21.06 18.43
CA GLN A 76 -22.29 21.39 18.84
C GLN A 76 -22.57 21.13 20.31
N HIS A 77 -21.98 20.11 20.94
CA HIS A 77 -22.35 19.62 22.25
C HIS A 77 -21.19 19.60 23.28
N GLY A 78 -19.97 19.91 22.83
CA GLY A 78 -18.79 20.00 23.69
C GLY A 78 -18.19 18.65 24.13
N ASP A 79 -17.20 18.73 25.03
CA ASP A 79 -16.35 17.56 25.37
C ASP A 79 -17.08 16.48 26.20
N ALA A 80 -18.13 16.83 26.96
CA ALA A 80 -18.91 15.83 27.71
C ALA A 80 -19.67 14.88 26.78
N ALA A 81 -20.29 15.42 25.72
CA ALA A 81 -20.97 14.63 24.69
C ALA A 81 -19.98 13.80 23.86
N VAL A 82 -18.79 14.34 23.60
CA VAL A 82 -17.70 13.59 22.95
C VAL A 82 -17.30 12.37 23.77
N ARG A 83 -17.11 12.52 25.09
CA ARG A 83 -16.78 11.40 25.98
C ARG A 83 -17.85 10.31 25.95
N GLU A 84 -19.11 10.69 25.96
CA GLU A 84 -20.22 9.74 25.91
C GLU A 84 -20.29 9.02 24.57
N LEU A 85 -20.15 9.75 23.46
CA LEU A 85 -20.07 9.14 22.12
C LEU A 85 -18.89 8.17 22.00
N VAL A 86 -17.70 8.59 22.46
CA VAL A 86 -16.50 7.73 22.44
C VAL A 86 -16.72 6.48 23.28
N ALA A 87 -17.32 6.57 24.46
CA ALA A 87 -17.63 5.41 25.28
C ALA A 87 -18.57 4.43 24.57
N LYS A 88 -19.64 4.92 23.94
CA LYS A 88 -20.60 4.09 23.20
C LYS A 88 -20.02 3.47 21.93
N VAL A 89 -19.22 4.24 21.19
CA VAL A 89 -18.51 3.75 20.01
C VAL A 89 -17.47 2.70 20.40
N ALA A 90 -16.65 2.97 21.41
CA ALA A 90 -15.63 2.03 21.89
C ALA A 90 -16.26 0.71 22.39
N GLY A 91 -17.36 0.79 23.13
CA GLY A 91 -18.06 -0.40 23.60
C GLY A 91 -18.71 -1.19 22.48
N THR A 92 -19.40 -0.53 21.56
CA THR A 92 -20.07 -1.20 20.43
C THR A 92 -19.05 -1.81 19.45
N LEU A 93 -18.03 -1.04 19.06
CA LEU A 93 -16.97 -1.50 18.19
C LEU A 93 -16.14 -2.61 18.87
N GLY A 94 -15.83 -2.44 20.15
CA GLY A 94 -15.11 -3.42 20.96
C GLY A 94 -15.81 -4.77 20.98
N VAL A 95 -17.12 -4.81 21.21
CA VAL A 95 -17.90 -6.06 21.18
C VAL A 95 -17.90 -6.70 19.79
N ILE A 96 -18.18 -5.92 18.74
CA ILE A 96 -18.20 -6.42 17.36
C ILE A 96 -16.84 -7.03 16.98
N VAL A 97 -15.77 -6.27 17.22
CA VAL A 97 -14.41 -6.72 16.88
C VAL A 97 -13.98 -7.90 17.73
N THR A 98 -14.42 -8.00 19.00
CA THR A 98 -14.18 -9.17 19.84
C THR A 98 -14.84 -10.41 19.23
N LEU A 99 -16.11 -10.30 18.83
CA LEU A 99 -16.82 -11.41 18.19
C LEU A 99 -16.16 -11.83 16.87
N VAL A 100 -15.78 -10.87 16.03
CA VAL A 100 -15.06 -11.15 14.77
C VAL A 100 -13.72 -11.79 15.03
N THR A 101 -12.97 -11.33 16.03
CA THR A 101 -11.67 -11.88 16.40
C THR A 101 -11.80 -13.31 16.93
N LEU A 102 -12.73 -13.55 17.85
CA LEU A 102 -13.01 -14.90 18.37
C LEU A 102 -13.42 -15.85 17.26
N PHE A 103 -14.32 -15.40 16.39
CA PHE A 103 -14.69 -16.18 15.20
C PHE A 103 -13.47 -16.48 14.34
N GLY A 104 -12.62 -15.51 14.03
CA GLY A 104 -11.44 -15.71 13.19
C GLY A 104 -10.40 -16.65 13.82
N VAL A 105 -10.23 -16.61 15.15
CA VAL A 105 -9.35 -17.53 15.88
C VAL A 105 -9.92 -18.96 15.85
N ILE A 106 -11.22 -19.14 16.14
CA ILE A 106 -11.87 -20.45 16.14
C ILE A 106 -11.96 -21.00 14.72
N ALA A 107 -12.35 -20.16 13.76
CA ALA A 107 -12.51 -20.53 12.36
C ALA A 107 -11.20 -20.48 11.55
N SER A 108 -10.03 -20.35 12.19
CA SER A 108 -8.76 -20.28 11.47
C SER A 108 -8.49 -21.44 10.52
N PRO A 109 -8.87 -22.72 10.81
CA PRO A 109 -8.76 -23.79 9.83
C PRO A 109 -9.67 -23.58 8.62
N LEU A 110 -10.89 -23.05 8.83
CA LEU A 110 -11.80 -22.70 7.74
C LEU A 110 -11.28 -21.55 6.89
N LEU A 111 -10.69 -20.55 7.50
CA LEU A 111 -10.06 -19.44 6.79
C LEU A 111 -8.81 -19.91 5.99
N ALA A 112 -8.02 -20.80 6.59
CA ALA A 112 -6.89 -21.43 5.90
C ALA A 112 -7.37 -22.27 4.71
N LEU A 113 -8.48 -22.97 4.83
CA LEU A 113 -9.13 -23.71 3.74
C LEU A 113 -9.63 -22.77 2.64
N LEU A 114 -10.35 -21.72 2.98
CA LEU A 114 -10.96 -20.81 2.00
C LEU A 114 -9.92 -20.04 1.18
N PHE A 115 -8.86 -19.57 1.81
CA PHE A 115 -7.85 -18.72 1.17
C PHE A 115 -6.55 -19.46 0.80
N GLY A 116 -6.30 -20.62 1.39
CA GLY A 116 -5.19 -21.52 1.10
C GLY A 116 -5.65 -22.87 0.56
N MET A 117 -6.65 -22.87 -0.32
CA MET A 117 -7.29 -24.09 -0.81
C MET A 117 -6.31 -25.05 -1.48
N GLY A 118 -5.27 -24.54 -2.16
CA GLY A 118 -4.22 -25.37 -2.74
C GLY A 118 -3.49 -26.18 -1.67
N TRP A 119 -3.10 -25.55 -0.57
CA TRP A 119 -2.42 -26.21 0.56
C TRP A 119 -3.35 -27.19 1.31
N PHE A 120 -4.65 -26.91 1.35
CA PHE A 120 -5.63 -27.85 1.92
C PHE A 120 -5.76 -29.12 1.07
N ILE A 121 -5.75 -29.01 -0.26
CA ILE A 121 -5.78 -30.16 -1.16
C ILE A 121 -4.49 -30.99 -1.02
N GLU A 122 -3.33 -30.35 -0.90
CA GLU A 122 -2.07 -31.02 -0.60
C GLU A 122 -2.12 -31.74 0.75
N TRP A 123 -2.73 -31.12 1.79
CA TRP A 123 -2.92 -31.74 3.10
C TRP A 123 -3.82 -32.98 3.04
N LEU A 124 -4.90 -32.95 2.25
CA LEU A 124 -5.79 -34.10 2.07
C LEU A 124 -5.13 -35.29 1.35
N ASN A 125 -4.15 -35.01 0.50
CA ASN A 125 -3.47 -36.00 -0.34
C ASN A 125 -2.07 -36.36 0.18
N ASP A 126 -1.69 -35.93 1.38
CA ASP A 126 -0.35 -36.11 1.96
C ASP A 126 0.76 -35.62 1.00
N GLY A 127 0.51 -34.53 0.29
CA GLY A 127 1.44 -33.93 -0.66
C GLY A 127 2.60 -33.20 0.03
N PRO A 128 3.61 -32.74 -0.76
CA PRO A 128 4.82 -32.13 -0.22
C PRO A 128 4.58 -30.85 0.57
N ASP A 129 3.51 -30.13 0.28
CA ASP A 129 3.13 -28.87 0.93
C ASP A 129 2.05 -29.02 2.01
N ALA A 130 1.71 -30.27 2.41
CA ALA A 130 0.66 -30.58 3.39
C ALA A 130 0.84 -29.80 4.72
N HIS A 131 2.07 -29.68 5.21
CA HIS A 131 2.40 -28.98 6.45
C HIS A 131 2.05 -27.48 6.44
N LYS A 132 1.97 -26.86 5.27
CA LYS A 132 1.63 -25.43 5.15
C LYS A 132 0.20 -25.12 5.61
N PHE A 133 -0.74 -26.04 5.39
CA PHE A 133 -2.13 -25.84 5.81
C PHE A 133 -2.25 -25.78 7.34
N GLU A 134 -1.62 -26.71 8.06
CA GLU A 134 -1.64 -26.73 9.52
C GLU A 134 -0.92 -25.50 10.10
N MET A 135 0.25 -25.17 9.56
CA MET A 135 1.01 -24.00 9.98
C MET A 135 0.24 -22.70 9.68
N ALA A 136 -0.45 -22.61 8.54
CA ALA A 136 -1.30 -21.46 8.20
C ALA A 136 -2.45 -21.27 9.19
N SER A 137 -3.12 -22.37 9.56
CA SER A 137 -4.17 -22.35 10.58
C SER A 137 -3.64 -21.89 11.94
N LEU A 138 -2.47 -22.41 12.36
CA LEU A 138 -1.84 -22.02 13.61
C LEU A 138 -1.40 -20.55 13.60
N MET A 139 -0.73 -20.11 12.55
CA MET A 139 -0.31 -18.70 12.43
C MET A 139 -1.51 -17.75 12.40
N LEU A 140 -2.61 -18.11 11.74
CA LEU A 140 -3.85 -17.33 11.77
C LEU A 140 -4.41 -17.20 13.18
N LYS A 141 -4.39 -18.27 13.99
CA LYS A 141 -4.82 -18.19 15.41
C LYS A 141 -4.01 -17.17 16.20
N ILE A 142 -2.70 -17.07 15.94
CA ILE A 142 -1.80 -16.16 16.65
C ILE A 142 -1.93 -14.73 16.12
N THR A 143 -2.06 -14.54 14.79
CA THR A 143 -2.10 -13.22 14.17
C THR A 143 -3.48 -12.58 14.19
N PHE A 144 -4.57 -13.34 14.22
CA PHE A 144 -5.92 -12.81 14.13
C PHE A 144 -6.30 -11.86 15.28
N PRO A 145 -5.87 -12.07 16.54
CA PRO A 145 -6.09 -11.11 17.63
C PRO A 145 -5.50 -9.71 17.36
N TYR A 146 -4.52 -9.58 16.47
CA TYR A 146 -4.02 -8.27 16.03
C TYR A 146 -5.14 -7.37 15.49
N LEU A 147 -6.18 -7.94 14.87
CA LEU A 147 -7.35 -7.19 14.40
C LEU A 147 -8.04 -6.42 15.52
N TRP A 148 -8.17 -7.03 16.70
CA TRP A 148 -8.78 -6.39 17.87
C TRP A 148 -7.96 -5.18 18.33
N PHE A 149 -6.66 -5.35 18.50
CA PHE A 149 -5.77 -4.28 18.92
C PHE A 149 -5.72 -3.14 17.91
N ILE A 150 -5.54 -3.45 16.63
CA ILE A 150 -5.36 -2.41 15.61
C ILE A 150 -6.66 -1.64 15.34
N THR A 151 -7.82 -2.25 15.53
CA THR A 151 -9.10 -1.54 15.41
C THR A 151 -9.27 -0.52 16.54
N LEU A 152 -8.90 -0.86 17.76
CA LEU A 152 -8.89 0.07 18.90
C LEU A 152 -7.81 1.15 18.75
N VAL A 153 -6.66 0.81 18.18
CA VAL A 153 -5.60 1.77 17.80
C VAL A 153 -6.12 2.77 16.76
N ALA A 154 -6.87 2.32 15.77
CA ALA A 154 -7.45 3.19 14.77
C ALA A 154 -8.51 4.13 15.35
N LEU A 155 -9.37 3.64 16.25
CA LEU A 155 -10.32 4.46 17.01
C LEU A 155 -9.57 5.54 17.80
N SER A 156 -8.58 5.13 18.58
CA SER A 156 -7.74 6.02 19.40
C SER A 156 -7.03 7.07 18.55
N GLY A 157 -6.45 6.65 17.41
CA GLY A 157 -5.79 7.55 16.46
C GLY A 157 -6.74 8.56 15.83
N ALA A 158 -7.96 8.15 15.48
CA ALA A 158 -9.00 9.06 14.96
C ALA A 158 -9.42 10.10 16.00
N ILE A 159 -9.58 9.71 17.25
CA ILE A 159 -9.85 10.62 18.37
C ILE A 159 -8.69 11.61 18.54
N LEU A 160 -7.44 11.12 18.62
CA LEU A 160 -6.26 11.97 18.80
C LEU A 160 -6.07 12.95 17.63
N ASN A 161 -6.36 12.54 16.40
CA ASN A 161 -6.32 13.40 15.23
C ASN A 161 -7.35 14.53 15.30
N THR A 162 -8.56 14.27 15.81
CA THR A 162 -9.60 15.28 16.01
C THR A 162 -9.19 16.31 17.07
N TYR A 163 -8.27 15.95 17.97
CA TYR A 163 -7.67 16.83 18.98
C TYR A 163 -6.27 17.35 18.57
N ASN A 164 -5.94 17.33 17.28
CA ASN A 164 -4.69 17.83 16.70
C ASN A 164 -3.40 17.14 17.21
N ARG A 165 -3.51 15.89 17.68
CA ARG A 165 -2.38 15.08 18.15
C ARG A 165 -1.94 14.08 17.09
N PHE A 166 -1.70 14.56 15.88
CA PHE A 166 -1.40 13.74 14.69
C PHE A 166 -0.12 12.90 14.81
N ALA A 167 0.88 13.40 15.53
CA ALA A 167 2.18 12.73 15.68
C ALA A 167 2.05 11.33 16.31
N VAL A 168 1.15 11.17 17.31
CA VAL A 168 0.96 9.91 18.03
C VAL A 168 0.44 8.83 17.07
N ALA A 169 -0.62 9.14 16.32
CA ALA A 169 -1.19 8.21 15.36
C ALA A 169 -0.19 7.86 14.23
N ALA A 170 0.57 8.85 13.74
CA ALA A 170 1.55 8.65 12.68
C ALA A 170 2.77 7.82 13.12
N PHE A 171 3.15 7.87 14.40
CA PHE A 171 4.27 7.11 14.95
C PHE A 171 3.92 5.67 15.33
N THR A 172 2.65 5.40 15.65
CA THR A 172 2.18 4.10 16.15
C THR A 172 2.61 2.89 15.29
N PRO A 173 2.62 2.92 13.94
CA PRO A 173 3.03 1.78 13.13
C PRO A 173 4.49 1.35 13.31
N VAL A 174 5.34 2.23 13.86
CA VAL A 174 6.75 1.92 14.18
C VAL A 174 6.85 0.74 15.15
N PHE A 175 5.95 0.63 16.12
CA PHE A 175 5.97 -0.43 17.14
C PHE A 175 5.69 -1.81 16.56
N LEU A 176 4.84 -1.93 15.54
CA LEU A 176 4.63 -3.20 14.86
C LEU A 176 5.93 -3.70 14.20
N ASN A 177 6.64 -2.80 13.52
CA ASN A 177 7.89 -3.15 12.87
C ASN A 177 8.95 -3.57 13.91
N ILE A 178 9.09 -2.83 15.00
CA ILE A 178 10.02 -3.15 16.09
C ILE A 178 9.66 -4.49 16.74
N ALA A 179 8.37 -4.77 16.98
CA ALA A 179 7.91 -6.01 17.57
C ALA A 179 8.23 -7.23 16.69
N ILE A 180 7.98 -7.14 15.37
CA ILE A 180 8.31 -8.23 14.44
C ILE A 180 9.83 -8.43 14.36
N ILE A 181 10.62 -7.36 14.26
CA ILE A 181 12.09 -7.44 14.26
C ILE A 181 12.59 -8.06 15.56
N GLY A 182 12.10 -7.59 16.72
CA GLY A 182 12.47 -8.11 18.01
C GLY A 182 12.11 -9.59 18.19
N SER A 183 10.93 -9.99 17.71
CA SER A 183 10.51 -11.39 17.75
C SER A 183 11.36 -12.27 16.85
N ALA A 184 11.74 -11.82 15.67
CA ALA A 184 12.65 -12.54 14.79
C ALA A 184 14.04 -12.74 15.43
N LEU A 185 14.56 -11.72 16.11
CA LEU A 185 15.91 -11.76 16.69
C LEU A 185 15.98 -12.53 18.02
N TYR A 186 14.96 -12.39 18.88
CA TYR A 186 15.02 -12.90 20.27
C TYR A 186 14.09 -14.08 20.52
N LEU A 187 12.94 -14.15 19.85
CA LEU A 187 11.96 -15.22 20.07
C LEU A 187 12.18 -16.40 19.11
N ALA A 188 12.54 -16.16 17.85
CA ALA A 188 12.73 -17.23 16.87
C ALA A 188 13.75 -18.29 17.30
N PRO A 189 14.91 -17.95 17.93
CA PRO A 189 15.87 -18.96 18.39
C PRO A 189 15.34 -19.84 19.53
N THR A 190 14.24 -19.48 20.19
CA THR A 190 13.67 -20.21 21.34
C THR A 190 12.49 -21.10 20.98
N LEU A 191 12.03 -21.05 19.72
CA LEU A 191 10.89 -21.83 19.23
C LEU A 191 11.36 -22.97 18.32
N ASP A 192 10.67 -24.09 18.39
CA ASP A 192 10.90 -25.24 17.50
C ASP A 192 10.64 -24.86 16.04
N GLU A 193 9.64 -24.00 15.81
CA GLU A 193 9.31 -23.42 14.50
C GLU A 193 9.60 -21.92 14.51
N PRO A 194 10.79 -21.48 14.04
CA PRO A 194 11.21 -20.07 14.11
C PRO A 194 10.25 -19.09 13.43
N ALA A 195 9.54 -19.52 12.38
CA ALA A 195 8.56 -18.70 11.68
C ALA A 195 7.37 -18.27 12.55
N LEU A 196 7.01 -19.04 13.59
CA LEU A 196 5.96 -18.66 14.54
C LEU A 196 6.31 -17.41 15.33
N ALA A 197 7.61 -17.12 15.53
CA ALA A 197 8.04 -15.88 16.17
C ALA A 197 7.54 -14.64 15.45
N LEU A 198 7.45 -14.68 14.12
CA LEU A 198 6.94 -13.56 13.33
C LEU A 198 5.44 -13.34 13.58
N ALA A 199 4.67 -14.41 13.71
CA ALA A 199 3.25 -14.33 14.07
C ALA A 199 3.06 -13.75 15.48
N TRP A 200 3.86 -14.19 16.46
CA TRP A 200 3.90 -13.59 17.80
C TRP A 200 4.34 -12.13 17.77
N GLY A 201 5.27 -11.76 16.88
CA GLY A 201 5.68 -10.38 16.66
C GLY A 201 4.52 -9.48 16.22
N VAL A 202 3.64 -9.99 15.36
CA VAL A 202 2.40 -9.26 14.96
C VAL A 202 1.47 -9.07 16.15
N PHE A 203 1.24 -10.11 16.95
CA PHE A 203 0.42 -10.04 18.16
C PHE A 203 0.98 -9.03 19.17
N ILE A 204 2.26 -9.17 19.54
CA ILE A 204 2.95 -8.27 20.47
C ILE A 204 2.91 -6.83 19.94
N GLY A 205 3.14 -6.64 18.63
CA GLY A 205 3.04 -5.34 17.99
C GLY A 205 1.69 -4.68 18.18
N GLY A 206 0.60 -5.42 18.03
CA GLY A 206 -0.75 -4.94 18.29
C GLY A 206 -0.95 -4.48 19.74
N VAL A 207 -0.50 -5.29 20.71
CA VAL A 207 -0.55 -4.94 22.14
C VAL A 207 0.21 -3.66 22.41
N VAL A 208 1.47 -3.57 21.96
CA VAL A 208 2.33 -2.40 22.20
C VAL A 208 1.77 -1.14 21.54
N GLN A 209 1.24 -1.25 20.32
CA GLN A 209 0.60 -0.12 19.63
C GLN A 209 -0.58 0.45 20.43
N LEU A 210 -1.43 -0.41 20.98
CA LEU A 210 -2.56 0.04 21.80
C LEU A 210 -2.07 0.66 23.10
N LEU A 211 -1.19 -0.02 23.84
CA LEU A 211 -0.63 0.49 25.11
C LEU A 211 0.08 1.83 24.92
N PHE A 212 0.76 2.06 23.80
CA PHE A 212 1.39 3.33 23.49
C PHE A 212 0.38 4.49 23.38
N GLN A 213 -0.81 4.26 22.82
CA GLN A 213 -1.81 5.32 22.61
C GLN A 213 -2.62 5.65 23.88
N LEU A 214 -2.81 4.69 24.80
CA LEU A 214 -3.65 4.88 25.99
C LEU A 214 -3.23 6.07 26.86
N PRO A 215 -1.93 6.33 27.16
CA PRO A 215 -1.53 7.49 27.95
C PRO A 215 -1.90 8.83 27.29
N PHE A 216 -1.88 8.91 25.97
CA PHE A 216 -2.23 10.11 25.23
C PHE A 216 -3.74 10.36 25.24
N LEU A 217 -4.56 9.29 25.19
CA LEU A 217 -6.01 9.38 25.40
C LEU A 217 -6.34 9.81 26.83
N ALA A 218 -5.66 9.25 27.83
CA ALA A 218 -5.83 9.62 29.23
C ALA A 218 -5.51 11.12 29.44
N LYS A 219 -4.38 11.61 28.90
CA LYS A 219 -4.01 13.04 28.95
C LYS A 219 -4.98 13.95 28.20
N ALA A 220 -5.72 13.42 27.22
CA ALA A 220 -6.78 14.15 26.53
C ALA A 220 -8.13 14.09 27.27
N GLY A 221 -8.23 13.33 28.37
CA GLY A 221 -9.46 13.08 29.10
C GLY A 221 -10.49 12.24 28.34
N LEU A 222 -10.02 11.47 27.35
CA LEU A 222 -10.85 10.67 26.42
C LEU A 222 -10.66 9.17 26.60
N LEU A 223 -9.91 8.76 27.62
CA LEU A 223 -9.88 7.38 28.08
C LEU A 223 -11.13 7.13 28.94
N VAL A 224 -12.17 6.62 28.32
CA VAL A 224 -13.49 6.41 28.93
C VAL A 224 -13.82 4.93 29.00
N MET A 225 -14.63 4.54 30.00
CA MET A 225 -15.12 3.17 30.08
C MET A 225 -16.04 2.86 28.90
N PRO A 226 -15.78 1.77 28.15
CA PRO A 226 -16.63 1.36 27.04
C PRO A 226 -18.06 1.05 27.48
N LYS A 227 -19.04 1.54 26.73
CA LYS A 227 -20.46 1.29 26.96
C LYS A 227 -21.13 0.77 25.70
N TRP A 228 -22.02 -0.19 25.81
CA TRP A 228 -22.82 -0.63 24.68
C TRP A 228 -23.77 0.48 24.22
N GLY A 229 -23.75 0.83 22.95
CA GLY A 229 -24.53 1.94 22.40
C GLY A 229 -25.07 1.69 20.99
N TRP A 230 -25.44 0.45 20.63
CA TRP A 230 -25.89 0.08 19.29
C TRP A 230 -27.01 0.97 18.72
N ARG A 231 -27.95 1.41 19.59
CA ARG A 231 -29.11 2.24 19.23
C ARG A 231 -28.88 3.73 19.43
N ASP A 232 -27.70 4.12 19.87
CA ASP A 232 -27.38 5.55 20.05
C ASP A 232 -27.41 6.26 18.68
N PRO A 233 -27.96 7.49 18.61
CA PRO A 233 -28.04 8.25 17.35
C PRO A 233 -26.69 8.49 16.69
N GLY A 234 -25.65 8.82 17.47
CA GLY A 234 -24.29 9.04 16.98
C GLY A 234 -23.67 7.75 16.43
N VAL A 235 -23.80 6.64 17.15
CA VAL A 235 -23.33 5.31 16.70
C VAL A 235 -24.08 4.86 15.45
N THR A 236 -25.39 5.09 15.40
CA THR A 236 -26.23 4.76 14.23
C THR A 236 -25.79 5.58 13.01
N LYS A 237 -25.53 6.88 13.18
CA LYS A 237 -25.03 7.75 12.12
C LYS A 237 -23.68 7.27 11.58
N ILE A 238 -22.74 6.92 12.46
CA ILE A 238 -21.44 6.36 12.07
C ILE A 238 -21.64 5.06 11.27
N ARG A 239 -22.45 4.14 11.75
CA ARG A 239 -22.73 2.87 11.08
C ARG A 239 -23.34 3.05 9.70
N THR A 240 -24.30 3.97 9.55
CA THR A 240 -24.95 4.28 8.27
C THR A 240 -23.96 4.87 7.25
N LEU A 241 -23.03 5.72 7.70
CA LEU A 241 -21.99 6.29 6.84
C LEU A 241 -20.90 5.26 6.50
N MET A 242 -20.60 4.36 7.44
CA MET A 242 -19.54 3.35 7.26
C MET A 242 -19.91 2.28 6.22
N LEU A 243 -21.18 1.87 6.15
CA LEU A 243 -21.60 0.76 5.29
C LEU A 243 -21.29 1.00 3.79
N PRO A 244 -21.64 2.14 3.17
CA PRO A 244 -21.25 2.44 1.78
C PRO A 244 -19.74 2.55 1.59
N ALA A 245 -19.01 3.11 2.58
CA ALA A 245 -17.56 3.24 2.53
C ALA A 245 -16.85 1.87 2.56
N LEU A 246 -17.41 0.90 3.31
CA LEU A 246 -16.92 -0.49 3.33
C LEU A 246 -16.95 -1.10 1.92
N PHE A 247 -18.04 -0.93 1.17
CA PHE A 247 -18.14 -1.43 -0.20
C PHE A 247 -17.07 -0.84 -1.12
N GLY A 248 -16.85 0.47 -1.03
CA GLY A 248 -15.83 1.15 -1.84
C GLY A 248 -14.40 0.63 -1.59
N VAL A 249 -14.06 0.39 -0.33
CA VAL A 249 -12.74 -0.13 0.06
C VAL A 249 -12.61 -1.63 -0.28
N SER A 250 -13.70 -2.41 -0.15
CA SER A 250 -13.70 -3.86 -0.37
C SER A 250 -13.26 -4.24 -1.78
N VAL A 251 -13.70 -3.51 -2.80
CA VAL A 251 -13.41 -3.84 -4.21
C VAL A 251 -11.91 -3.95 -4.47
N SER A 252 -11.11 -3.02 -3.94
CA SER A 252 -9.65 -3.05 -4.12
C SER A 252 -8.95 -4.13 -3.31
N GLN A 253 -9.56 -4.57 -2.20
CA GLN A 253 -8.96 -5.54 -1.29
C GLN A 253 -9.32 -7.00 -1.64
N ILE A 254 -10.46 -7.23 -2.29
CA ILE A 254 -10.90 -8.57 -2.69
C ILE A 254 -9.90 -9.20 -3.67
N ASN A 255 -9.38 -8.45 -4.64
CA ASN A 255 -8.35 -8.96 -5.55
C ASN A 255 -7.16 -9.56 -4.82
N LEU A 256 -6.67 -8.89 -3.78
CA LEU A 256 -5.52 -9.36 -3.01
C LEU A 256 -5.78 -10.72 -2.34
N LEU A 257 -7.01 -10.96 -1.87
CA LEU A 257 -7.39 -12.25 -1.30
C LEU A 257 -7.54 -13.33 -2.38
N LEU A 258 -8.14 -12.99 -3.52
CA LEU A 258 -8.28 -13.91 -4.64
C LEU A 258 -6.93 -14.33 -5.22
N ASP A 259 -6.01 -13.38 -5.35
CA ASP A 259 -4.62 -13.66 -5.74
C ASP A 259 -3.93 -14.63 -4.75
N THR A 260 -4.26 -14.51 -3.46
CA THR A 260 -3.74 -15.42 -2.42
C THR A 260 -4.26 -16.85 -2.60
N VAL A 261 -5.56 -17.00 -2.93
CA VAL A 261 -6.14 -18.30 -3.22
C VAL A 261 -5.43 -18.96 -4.40
N ILE A 262 -5.25 -18.23 -5.51
CA ILE A 262 -4.57 -18.75 -6.69
C ILE A 262 -3.10 -19.07 -6.37
N ALA A 263 -2.41 -18.19 -5.62
CA ALA A 263 -1.03 -18.41 -5.24
C ALA A 263 -0.83 -19.66 -4.38
N SER A 264 -1.83 -20.10 -3.61
CA SER A 264 -1.76 -21.32 -2.81
C SER A 264 -1.68 -22.61 -3.64
N PHE A 265 -2.07 -22.57 -4.92
CA PHE A 265 -1.94 -23.68 -5.87
C PHE A 265 -0.60 -23.68 -6.61
N LEU A 266 0.21 -22.64 -6.43
CA LEU A 266 1.46 -22.47 -7.16
C LEU A 266 2.65 -23.01 -6.35
N LEU A 267 3.82 -22.91 -6.95
CA LEU A 267 5.07 -23.35 -6.32
C LEU A 267 5.31 -22.73 -4.95
N THR A 268 5.96 -23.48 -4.06
CA THR A 268 6.45 -22.98 -2.79
C THR A 268 7.38 -21.79 -3.00
N GLY A 269 7.15 -20.71 -2.28
CA GLY A 269 7.81 -19.42 -2.47
C GLY A 269 6.97 -18.41 -3.25
N ALA A 270 5.91 -18.84 -3.96
CA ALA A 270 5.12 -17.95 -4.81
C ALA A 270 4.51 -16.76 -4.05
N VAL A 271 3.95 -16.99 -2.86
CA VAL A 271 3.37 -15.92 -2.03
C VAL A 271 4.44 -14.95 -1.57
N SER A 272 5.60 -15.47 -1.18
CA SER A 272 6.73 -14.67 -0.68
C SER A 272 7.39 -13.87 -1.79
N TRP A 273 7.63 -14.46 -2.97
CA TRP A 273 8.21 -13.76 -4.12
C TRP A 273 7.32 -12.61 -4.60
N LEU A 274 6.01 -12.82 -4.63
CA LEU A 274 5.03 -11.76 -4.92
C LEU A 274 5.05 -10.67 -3.86
N TYR A 275 5.17 -11.03 -2.57
CA TYR A 275 5.22 -10.07 -1.48
C TYR A 275 6.46 -9.16 -1.58
N TYR A 276 7.66 -9.74 -1.74
CA TYR A 276 8.88 -8.94 -1.82
C TYR A 276 8.94 -8.05 -3.06
N SER A 277 8.44 -8.52 -4.20
CA SER A 277 8.38 -7.71 -5.42
C SER A 277 7.37 -6.57 -5.32
N ASP A 278 6.16 -6.82 -4.80
CA ASP A 278 5.15 -5.80 -4.56
C ASP A 278 5.67 -4.72 -3.60
N ARG A 279 6.42 -5.12 -2.58
CA ARG A 279 7.03 -4.21 -1.62
C ARG A 279 7.98 -3.19 -2.27
N LEU A 280 8.76 -3.63 -3.27
CA LEU A 280 9.66 -2.74 -4.01
C LEU A 280 8.91 -1.75 -4.90
N ILE A 281 7.79 -2.16 -5.50
CA ILE A 281 6.92 -1.29 -6.29
C ILE A 281 6.24 -0.22 -5.42
N GLU A 282 5.91 -0.54 -4.17
CA GLU A 282 5.29 0.42 -3.24
C GLU A 282 6.19 1.65 -2.96
N PHE A 283 7.52 1.55 -3.10
CA PHE A 283 8.43 2.66 -2.83
C PHE A 283 8.21 3.84 -3.80
N PRO A 284 8.41 3.69 -5.13
CA PRO A 284 8.17 4.80 -6.05
C PRO A 284 6.71 5.22 -6.07
N LEU A 285 5.76 4.28 -5.97
CA LEU A 285 4.34 4.57 -5.89
C LEU A 285 4.00 5.43 -4.66
N GLY A 286 4.58 5.12 -3.50
CA GLY A 286 4.36 5.86 -2.27
C GLY A 286 5.01 7.24 -2.28
N LEU A 287 6.22 7.36 -2.85
CA LEU A 287 6.94 8.63 -2.90
C LEU A 287 6.25 9.63 -3.85
N PHE A 288 5.95 9.22 -5.07
CA PHE A 288 5.40 10.10 -6.11
C PHE A 288 3.88 10.10 -6.14
N GLY A 289 3.24 8.93 -6.00
CA GLY A 289 1.79 8.82 -6.10
C GLY A 289 1.04 9.56 -4.99
N ILE A 290 1.53 9.50 -3.75
CA ILE A 290 0.91 10.22 -2.62
C ILE A 290 1.16 11.72 -2.73
N ALA A 291 2.38 12.13 -3.08
CA ALA A 291 2.72 13.54 -3.24
C ALA A 291 1.81 14.22 -4.28
N ILE A 292 1.55 13.53 -5.39
CA ILE A 292 0.66 14.03 -6.44
C ILE A 292 -0.80 14.06 -5.97
N ALA A 293 -1.28 12.97 -5.37
CA ALA A 293 -2.68 12.85 -4.94
C ALA A 293 -3.08 13.94 -3.93
N THR A 294 -2.16 14.31 -3.02
CA THR A 294 -2.41 15.36 -2.01
C THR A 294 -2.55 16.76 -2.62
N VAL A 295 -1.90 17.02 -3.75
CA VAL A 295 -1.92 18.34 -4.42
C VAL A 295 -3.04 18.43 -5.45
N ILE A 296 -3.32 17.33 -6.17
CA ILE A 296 -4.23 17.33 -7.31
C ILE A 296 -5.68 17.52 -6.90
N LEU A 297 -6.18 16.73 -5.97
CA LEU A 297 -7.61 16.72 -5.64
C LEU A 297 -8.12 18.09 -5.16
N PRO A 298 -7.45 18.82 -4.24
CA PRO A 298 -7.90 20.16 -3.85
C PRO A 298 -7.90 21.17 -5.00
N ASN A 299 -6.88 21.10 -5.88
CA ASN A 299 -6.81 22.02 -7.03
C ASN A 299 -7.89 21.74 -8.06
N LEU A 300 -8.14 20.46 -8.39
CA LEU A 300 -9.22 20.08 -9.32
C LEU A 300 -10.59 20.47 -8.77
N SER A 301 -10.84 20.22 -7.47
CA SER A 301 -12.11 20.60 -6.81
C SER A 301 -12.34 22.10 -6.86
N ARG A 302 -11.30 22.92 -6.62
CA ARG A 302 -11.39 24.37 -6.72
C ARG A 302 -11.68 24.83 -8.14
N HIS A 303 -11.01 24.25 -9.16
CA HIS A 303 -11.24 24.62 -10.56
C HIS A 303 -12.61 24.18 -11.05
N HIS A 304 -13.11 23.05 -10.57
CA HIS A 304 -14.48 22.64 -10.84
C HIS A 304 -15.51 23.59 -10.21
N ALA A 305 -15.33 23.96 -8.94
CA ALA A 305 -16.22 24.91 -8.25
C ALA A 305 -16.26 26.30 -8.90
N THR A 306 -15.17 26.72 -9.54
CA THR A 306 -15.09 27.99 -10.29
C THR A 306 -15.48 27.85 -11.77
N ALA A 307 -16.01 26.69 -12.19
CA ALA A 307 -16.42 26.37 -13.57
C ALA A 307 -15.30 26.61 -14.61
N ASN A 308 -14.03 26.49 -14.23
CA ASN A 308 -12.89 26.75 -15.10
C ASN A 308 -12.36 25.43 -15.71
N ALA A 309 -12.96 25.00 -16.79
CA ALA A 309 -12.63 23.76 -17.49
C ALA A 309 -11.20 23.75 -18.06
N GLU A 310 -10.69 24.90 -18.52
CA GLU A 310 -9.34 25.01 -19.05
C GLU A 310 -8.28 24.75 -17.95
N ARG A 311 -8.41 25.38 -16.79
CA ARG A 311 -7.52 25.16 -15.64
C ARG A 311 -7.62 23.75 -15.09
N PHE A 312 -8.80 23.16 -15.12
CA PHE A 312 -9.01 21.77 -14.73
C PHE A 312 -8.21 20.84 -15.65
N SER A 313 -8.31 21.02 -16.98
CA SER A 313 -7.55 20.26 -17.96
C SER A 313 -6.04 20.47 -17.82
N HIS A 314 -5.58 21.71 -17.65
CA HIS A 314 -4.16 22.01 -17.42
C HIS A 314 -3.60 21.38 -16.14
N THR A 315 -4.40 21.27 -15.07
CA THR A 315 -3.99 20.61 -13.84
C THR A 315 -3.80 19.11 -14.07
N LEU A 316 -4.67 18.45 -14.82
CA LEU A 316 -4.50 17.04 -15.21
C LEU A 316 -3.29 16.84 -16.14
N ASP A 317 -3.11 17.73 -17.11
CA ASP A 317 -1.94 17.72 -17.99
C ASP A 317 -0.63 17.80 -17.21
N TRP A 318 -0.55 18.74 -16.26
CA TRP A 318 0.61 18.88 -15.39
C TRP A 318 0.88 17.61 -14.57
N ALA A 319 -0.16 17.04 -14.00
CA ALA A 319 -0.07 15.85 -13.18
C ALA A 319 0.37 14.61 -13.96
N ILE A 320 -0.16 14.42 -15.17
CA ILE A 320 0.25 13.32 -16.05
C ILE A 320 1.71 13.47 -16.47
N ARG A 321 2.13 14.71 -16.82
CA ARG A 321 3.57 14.98 -17.09
C ARG A 321 4.44 14.59 -15.91
N PHE A 322 4.05 14.98 -14.70
CA PHE A 322 4.80 14.69 -13.50
C PHE A 322 4.89 13.18 -13.23
N VAL A 323 3.76 12.46 -13.36
CA VAL A 323 3.72 11.01 -13.22
C VAL A 323 4.63 10.31 -14.22
N VAL A 324 4.58 10.69 -15.50
CA VAL A 324 5.38 10.03 -16.52
C VAL A 324 6.87 10.39 -16.36
N MET A 325 7.19 11.64 -16.02
CA MET A 325 8.56 12.08 -15.82
C MET A 325 9.29 11.31 -14.73
N PHE A 326 8.61 10.95 -13.63
CA PHE A 326 9.21 10.21 -12.52
C PHE A 326 8.88 8.71 -12.55
N GLY A 327 7.66 8.36 -12.95
CA GLY A 327 7.20 6.97 -12.92
C GLY A 327 7.84 6.10 -14.00
N LEU A 328 8.02 6.63 -15.21
CA LEU A 328 8.59 5.85 -16.30
C LEU A 328 10.06 5.49 -16.08
N PRO A 329 10.96 6.43 -15.71
CA PRO A 329 12.34 6.06 -15.38
C PRO A 329 12.43 5.13 -14.16
N ALA A 330 11.59 5.32 -13.13
CA ALA A 330 11.54 4.41 -11.98
C ALA A 330 11.09 3.00 -12.39
N MET A 331 10.08 2.89 -13.25
CA MET A 331 9.63 1.62 -13.83
C MET A 331 10.77 0.88 -14.54
N LEU A 332 11.44 1.55 -15.46
CA LEU A 332 12.52 0.95 -16.25
C LEU A 332 13.76 0.65 -15.40
N ALA A 333 14.09 1.50 -14.43
CA ALA A 333 15.18 1.26 -13.50
C ALA A 333 14.92 0.02 -12.63
N LEU A 334 13.69 -0.18 -12.13
CA LEU A 334 13.31 -1.38 -11.38
C LEU A 334 13.40 -2.65 -12.24
N MET A 335 13.03 -2.56 -13.53
CA MET A 335 13.16 -3.70 -14.44
C MET A 335 14.62 -4.10 -14.68
N VAL A 336 15.51 -3.13 -14.81
CA VAL A 336 16.93 -3.37 -15.11
C VAL A 336 17.72 -3.69 -13.84
N LEU A 337 17.53 -2.93 -12.79
CA LEU A 337 18.27 -3.06 -11.52
C LEU A 337 17.57 -3.96 -10.50
N GLY A 338 16.51 -4.68 -10.87
CA GLY A 338 15.73 -5.52 -9.96
C GLY A 338 16.59 -6.54 -9.23
N GLN A 339 17.42 -7.32 -9.96
CA GLN A 339 18.32 -8.32 -9.35
C GLN A 339 19.34 -7.70 -8.40
N PRO A 340 20.10 -6.64 -8.78
CA PRO A 340 20.95 -5.90 -7.87
C PRO A 340 20.25 -5.39 -6.62
N ILE A 341 19.08 -4.77 -6.76
CA ILE A 341 18.32 -4.21 -5.63
C ILE A 341 17.89 -5.32 -4.67
N ILE A 342 17.32 -6.41 -5.18
CA ILE A 342 16.87 -7.56 -4.38
C ILE A 342 18.05 -8.21 -3.68
N SER A 343 19.17 -8.41 -4.39
CA SER A 343 20.38 -8.99 -3.84
C SER A 343 20.94 -8.17 -2.68
N VAL A 344 21.08 -6.86 -2.85
CA VAL A 344 21.59 -5.97 -1.79
C VAL A 344 20.66 -5.91 -0.59
N LEU A 345 19.34 -5.91 -0.80
CA LEU A 345 18.38 -5.77 0.28
C LEU A 345 18.12 -7.09 1.02
N PHE A 346 17.92 -8.20 0.30
CA PHE A 346 17.35 -9.42 0.87
C PHE A 346 18.27 -10.63 0.87
N MET A 347 19.25 -10.73 -0.05
CA MET A 347 20.07 -11.95 -0.22
C MET A 347 21.02 -12.16 0.96
N ARG A 348 20.47 -12.66 2.08
CA ARG A 348 21.20 -13.03 3.30
C ARG A 348 20.46 -14.12 4.06
N GLY A 349 21.21 -14.92 4.84
CA GLY A 349 20.62 -16.01 5.63
C GLY A 349 19.88 -17.00 4.75
N GLU A 350 18.59 -17.18 5.03
CA GLU A 350 17.72 -18.12 4.31
C GLU A 350 17.27 -17.64 2.92
N PHE A 351 17.50 -16.36 2.59
CA PHE A 351 17.13 -15.83 1.27
C PHE A 351 18.22 -16.10 0.24
N THR A 352 17.94 -17.01 -0.69
CA THR A 352 18.92 -17.59 -1.63
C THR A 352 19.09 -16.78 -2.92
N GLN A 353 20.11 -17.11 -3.70
CA GLN A 353 20.29 -16.57 -5.06
C GLN A 353 19.10 -16.93 -5.97
N GLN A 354 18.51 -18.11 -5.80
CA GLN A 354 17.33 -18.50 -6.56
C GLN A 354 16.14 -17.59 -6.23
N ASP A 355 15.96 -17.20 -4.97
CA ASP A 355 14.90 -16.28 -4.56
C ASP A 355 15.09 -14.90 -5.20
N VAL A 356 16.34 -14.43 -5.33
CA VAL A 356 16.64 -13.19 -6.06
C VAL A 356 16.12 -13.25 -7.50
N LEU A 357 16.36 -14.35 -8.19
CA LEU A 357 15.87 -14.55 -9.57
C LEU A 357 14.33 -14.60 -9.60
N MET A 358 13.73 -15.41 -8.73
CA MET A 358 12.27 -15.57 -8.70
C MET A 358 11.55 -14.25 -8.38
N VAL A 359 12.02 -13.51 -7.36
CA VAL A 359 11.48 -12.17 -7.04
C VAL A 359 11.73 -11.19 -8.18
N SER A 360 12.85 -11.26 -8.90
CA SER A 360 13.12 -10.36 -10.02
C SER A 360 12.14 -10.55 -11.18
N TYR A 361 11.72 -11.77 -11.47
CA TYR A 361 10.72 -12.03 -12.52
C TYR A 361 9.36 -11.41 -12.18
N SER A 362 8.88 -11.58 -10.96
CA SER A 362 7.63 -10.93 -10.52
C SER A 362 7.77 -9.42 -10.40
N LEU A 363 8.96 -8.91 -10.02
CA LEU A 363 9.23 -7.47 -9.98
C LEU A 363 9.15 -6.84 -11.37
N VAL A 364 9.72 -7.47 -12.39
CA VAL A 364 9.60 -7.00 -13.78
C VAL A 364 8.14 -6.98 -14.22
N ALA A 365 7.38 -8.04 -13.93
CA ALA A 365 5.97 -8.14 -14.27
C ALA A 365 5.13 -7.03 -13.58
N TYR A 366 5.30 -6.82 -12.29
CA TYR A 366 4.63 -5.74 -11.57
C TYR A 366 5.07 -4.35 -12.04
N SER A 367 6.36 -4.18 -12.38
CA SER A 367 6.90 -2.90 -12.86
C SER A 367 6.21 -2.44 -14.13
N CYS A 368 5.76 -3.36 -15.01
CA CYS A 368 4.94 -3.02 -16.18
C CYS A 368 3.67 -2.22 -15.82
N GLY A 369 3.15 -2.41 -14.61
CA GLY A 369 1.96 -1.69 -14.11
C GLY A 369 2.27 -0.39 -13.37
N LEU A 370 3.53 -0.11 -12.99
CA LEU A 370 3.87 1.00 -12.09
C LEU A 370 3.33 2.35 -12.58
N LEU A 371 3.54 2.65 -13.86
CA LEU A 371 3.04 3.89 -14.46
C LEU A 371 1.52 3.97 -14.39
N SER A 372 0.83 2.85 -14.61
CA SER A 372 -0.63 2.78 -14.55
C SER A 372 -1.15 2.95 -13.13
N TYR A 373 -0.51 2.36 -12.12
CA TYR A 373 -0.84 2.58 -10.71
C TYR A 373 -0.74 4.07 -10.33
N MET A 374 0.29 4.75 -10.82
CA MET A 374 0.46 6.19 -10.58
C MET A 374 -0.58 7.02 -11.34
N LEU A 375 -0.88 6.68 -12.61
CA LEU A 375 -1.89 7.37 -13.41
C LEU A 375 -3.30 7.26 -12.82
N ILE A 376 -3.66 6.12 -12.22
CA ILE A 376 -4.94 5.97 -11.50
C ILE A 376 -5.05 7.01 -10.37
N LYS A 377 -3.95 7.28 -9.64
CA LYS A 377 -3.91 8.29 -8.57
C LYS A 377 -4.10 9.72 -9.06
N VAL A 378 -3.95 9.96 -10.36
CA VAL A 378 -4.17 11.26 -11.03
C VAL A 378 -5.55 11.34 -11.65
N LEU A 379 -5.97 10.28 -12.36
CA LEU A 379 -7.20 10.29 -13.16
C LEU A 379 -8.46 10.12 -12.30
N ALA A 380 -8.42 9.29 -11.24
CA ALA A 380 -9.57 9.10 -10.35
C ALA A 380 -9.98 10.40 -9.63
N PRO A 381 -9.07 11.23 -9.09
CA PRO A 381 -9.40 12.56 -8.59
C PRO A 381 -10.10 13.47 -9.59
N GLY A 382 -9.89 13.29 -10.90
CA GLY A 382 -10.62 14.02 -11.95
C GLY A 382 -12.13 13.79 -11.92
N TYR A 383 -12.56 12.61 -11.46
CA TYR A 383 -13.98 12.30 -11.22
C TYR A 383 -14.43 12.75 -9.84
N TYR A 384 -13.63 12.48 -8.79
CA TYR A 384 -13.99 12.83 -7.40
C TYR A 384 -14.18 14.33 -7.21
N ALA A 385 -13.34 15.15 -7.86
CA ALA A 385 -13.47 16.62 -7.85
C ALA A 385 -14.81 17.11 -8.40
N ARG A 386 -15.48 16.31 -9.22
CA ARG A 386 -16.80 16.54 -9.81
C ARG A 386 -17.92 15.81 -9.07
N GLN A 387 -17.64 15.23 -7.91
CA GLN A 387 -18.57 14.42 -7.11
C GLN A 387 -19.06 13.14 -7.82
N ASP A 388 -18.41 12.72 -8.90
CA ASP A 388 -18.68 11.45 -9.56
C ASP A 388 -17.83 10.33 -8.92
N ILE A 389 -18.38 9.71 -7.89
CA ILE A 389 -17.77 8.54 -7.24
C ILE A 389 -18.17 7.24 -7.97
N LYS A 390 -19.32 7.24 -8.65
CA LYS A 390 -19.89 6.02 -9.26
C LYS A 390 -19.04 5.50 -10.42
N THR A 391 -18.55 6.38 -11.27
CA THR A 391 -17.78 5.99 -12.47
C THR A 391 -16.45 5.32 -12.12
N PRO A 392 -15.58 5.89 -11.25
CA PRO A 392 -14.35 5.21 -10.83
C PRO A 392 -14.60 3.87 -10.14
N VAL A 393 -15.67 3.75 -9.34
CA VAL A 393 -16.03 2.48 -8.68
C VAL A 393 -16.44 1.43 -9.73
N LYS A 394 -17.27 1.77 -10.71
CA LYS A 394 -17.62 0.86 -11.83
C LYS A 394 -16.38 0.39 -12.60
N ILE A 395 -15.49 1.32 -12.92
CA ILE A 395 -14.23 1.01 -13.62
C ILE A 395 -13.35 0.11 -12.75
N GLY A 396 -13.29 0.37 -11.45
CA GLY A 396 -12.58 -0.48 -10.49
C GLY A 396 -13.12 -1.92 -10.46
N ILE A 397 -14.45 -2.10 -10.51
CA ILE A 397 -15.09 -3.42 -10.58
C ILE A 397 -14.75 -4.11 -11.90
N ILE A 398 -14.79 -3.40 -13.03
CA ILE A 398 -14.40 -3.96 -14.35
C ILE A 398 -12.94 -4.41 -14.31
N ALA A 399 -12.05 -3.58 -13.77
CA ALA A 399 -10.63 -3.92 -13.62
C ALA A 399 -10.42 -5.13 -12.69
N MET A 400 -11.21 -5.25 -11.61
CA MET A 400 -11.18 -6.39 -10.70
C MET A 400 -11.58 -7.70 -11.41
N VAL A 401 -12.67 -7.68 -12.16
CA VAL A 401 -13.14 -8.84 -12.94
C VAL A 401 -12.11 -9.20 -14.03
N ALA A 402 -11.55 -8.20 -14.72
CA ALA A 402 -10.49 -8.40 -15.69
C ALA A 402 -9.23 -9.00 -15.06
N ASN A 403 -8.84 -8.55 -13.86
CA ASN A 403 -7.71 -9.11 -13.12
C ASN A 403 -7.91 -10.62 -12.86
N MET A 404 -9.10 -11.01 -12.42
CA MET A 404 -9.42 -12.42 -12.20
C MET A 404 -9.33 -13.22 -13.51
N ALA A 405 -9.87 -12.69 -14.61
CA ALA A 405 -9.77 -13.33 -15.91
C ALA A 405 -8.31 -13.49 -16.35
N PHE A 406 -7.50 -12.43 -16.22
CA PHE A 406 -6.08 -12.48 -16.54
C PHE A 406 -5.30 -13.43 -15.64
N ASN A 407 -5.61 -13.50 -14.35
CA ASN A 407 -5.02 -14.48 -13.43
C ASN A 407 -5.28 -15.92 -13.92
N LEU A 408 -6.53 -16.25 -14.23
CA LEU A 408 -6.90 -17.59 -14.70
C LEU A 408 -6.27 -17.93 -16.05
N MET A 409 -6.05 -16.94 -16.92
CA MET A 409 -5.40 -17.12 -18.20
C MET A 409 -3.88 -17.26 -18.10
N LEU A 410 -3.23 -16.47 -17.23
CA LEU A 410 -1.77 -16.36 -17.18
C LEU A 410 -1.12 -17.27 -16.15
N ALA A 411 -1.77 -17.56 -15.02
CA ALA A 411 -1.19 -18.39 -13.97
C ALA A 411 -0.83 -19.82 -14.43
N PRO A 412 -1.59 -20.51 -15.28
CA PRO A 412 -1.21 -21.83 -15.77
C PRO A 412 0.09 -21.85 -16.60
N PHE A 413 0.42 -20.75 -17.28
CA PHE A 413 1.59 -20.65 -18.16
C PHE A 413 2.79 -19.95 -17.50
N LEU A 414 2.53 -18.93 -16.69
CA LEU A 414 3.55 -18.08 -16.10
C LEU A 414 3.64 -18.20 -14.57
N SER A 415 2.86 -19.11 -13.97
CA SER A 415 2.81 -19.32 -12.53
C SER A 415 2.60 -17.98 -11.77
N TYR A 416 3.31 -17.73 -10.68
CA TYR A 416 3.20 -16.49 -9.87
C TYR A 416 3.55 -15.21 -10.65
N VAL A 417 4.42 -15.29 -11.69
CA VAL A 417 4.70 -14.15 -12.56
C VAL A 417 3.44 -13.73 -13.34
N GLY A 418 2.60 -14.70 -13.68
CA GLY A 418 1.30 -14.46 -14.31
C GLY A 418 0.36 -13.63 -13.44
N LEU A 419 0.35 -13.84 -12.11
CA LEU A 419 -0.43 -13.03 -11.17
C LEU A 419 0.06 -11.58 -11.11
N ALA A 420 1.39 -11.40 -11.06
CA ALA A 420 2.00 -10.07 -11.09
C ALA A 420 1.66 -9.31 -12.40
N LEU A 421 1.76 -10.01 -13.53
CA LEU A 421 1.45 -9.45 -14.85
C LEU A 421 -0.04 -9.15 -15.00
N ALA A 422 -0.92 -10.03 -14.54
CA ALA A 422 -2.38 -9.82 -14.53
C ALA A 422 -2.76 -8.55 -13.75
N THR A 423 -2.12 -8.34 -12.60
CA THR A 423 -2.32 -7.14 -11.79
C THR A 423 -1.85 -5.88 -12.53
N ALA A 424 -0.70 -5.93 -13.22
CA ALA A 424 -0.20 -4.84 -14.04
C ALA A 424 -1.14 -4.54 -15.24
N MET A 425 -1.63 -5.57 -15.92
CA MET A 425 -2.58 -5.43 -17.04
C MET A 425 -3.93 -4.87 -16.59
N SER A 426 -4.44 -5.33 -15.44
CA SER A 426 -5.68 -4.82 -14.84
C SER A 426 -5.55 -3.35 -14.47
N ALA A 427 -4.43 -2.92 -13.87
CA ALA A 427 -4.16 -1.52 -13.57
C ALA A 427 -4.07 -0.68 -14.85
N SER A 428 -3.48 -1.22 -15.92
CA SER A 428 -3.39 -0.55 -17.22
C SER A 428 -4.77 -0.38 -17.85
N LEU A 429 -5.62 -1.39 -17.76
CA LEU A 429 -7.02 -1.31 -18.19
C LEU A 429 -7.79 -0.26 -17.37
N ASN A 430 -7.61 -0.25 -16.06
CA ASN A 430 -8.25 0.74 -15.16
C ASN A 430 -7.84 2.18 -15.55
N ALA A 431 -6.54 2.46 -15.68
CA ALA A 431 -6.04 3.77 -16.09
C ALA A 431 -6.57 4.18 -17.47
N PHE A 432 -6.59 3.24 -18.42
CA PHE A 432 -7.12 3.48 -19.76
C PHE A 432 -8.62 3.81 -19.73
N LEU A 433 -9.43 3.06 -18.98
CA LEU A 433 -10.87 3.30 -18.86
C LEU A 433 -11.18 4.63 -18.17
N LEU A 434 -10.41 4.99 -17.12
CA LEU A 434 -10.52 6.30 -16.47
C LEU A 434 -10.23 7.44 -17.47
N TYR A 435 -9.12 7.34 -18.21
CA TYR A 435 -8.77 8.32 -19.22
C TYR A 435 -9.83 8.41 -20.34
N ARG A 436 -10.25 7.26 -20.88
CA ARG A 436 -11.28 7.19 -21.93
C ARG A 436 -12.60 7.82 -21.46
N GLY A 437 -13.00 7.54 -20.21
CA GLY A 437 -14.22 8.12 -19.64
C GLY A 437 -14.15 9.65 -19.54
N LEU A 438 -13.03 10.22 -19.06
CA LEU A 438 -12.82 11.68 -19.04
C LEU A 438 -12.85 12.28 -20.44
N LYS A 439 -12.26 11.59 -21.42
CA LYS A 439 -12.25 12.04 -22.83
C LYS A 439 -13.65 12.02 -23.45
N LEU A 440 -14.40 10.93 -23.29
CA LEU A 440 -15.77 10.80 -23.82
C LEU A 440 -16.76 11.79 -23.19
N ALA A 441 -16.55 12.12 -21.93
CA ALA A 441 -17.34 13.14 -21.23
C ALA A 441 -16.93 14.58 -21.60
N GLY A 442 -15.98 14.79 -22.52
CA GLY A 442 -15.49 16.10 -22.91
C GLY A 442 -14.77 16.89 -21.83
N ILE A 443 -14.34 16.20 -20.73
CA ILE A 443 -13.75 16.83 -19.54
C ILE A 443 -12.26 17.05 -19.74
N TYR A 444 -11.59 16.04 -20.28
CA TYR A 444 -10.15 16.06 -20.46
C TYR A 444 -9.73 15.30 -21.72
N GLN A 445 -8.87 15.92 -22.47
CA GLN A 445 -8.16 15.29 -23.57
C GLN A 445 -6.70 15.68 -23.52
N LEU A 446 -5.81 14.69 -23.71
CA LEU A 446 -4.37 14.92 -23.70
C LEU A 446 -3.99 15.91 -24.81
N SER A 447 -3.33 16.99 -24.43
CA SER A 447 -2.92 18.04 -25.38
C SER A 447 -1.78 17.55 -26.27
N ARG A 448 -1.70 18.06 -27.51
CA ARG A 448 -0.57 17.74 -28.43
C ARG A 448 0.78 18.10 -27.83
N GLN A 449 0.84 19.18 -27.07
CA GLN A 449 2.05 19.59 -26.35
C GLN A 449 2.44 18.54 -25.30
N ASN A 450 1.48 17.98 -24.56
CA ASN A 450 1.74 16.91 -23.63
C ASN A 450 2.26 15.64 -24.31
N CYS A 451 1.68 15.23 -25.43
CA CYS A 451 2.19 14.08 -26.19
C CYS A 451 3.67 14.24 -26.55
N TRP A 452 4.09 15.46 -26.90
CA TRP A 452 5.49 15.75 -27.21
C TRP A 452 6.40 15.65 -25.97
N PHE A 453 5.96 16.16 -24.82
CA PHE A 453 6.70 15.97 -23.55
C PHE A 453 6.80 14.49 -23.17
N LEU A 454 5.70 13.74 -23.27
CA LEU A 454 5.68 12.32 -22.97
C LEU A 454 6.65 11.54 -23.87
N ALA A 455 6.75 11.87 -25.15
CA ALA A 455 7.70 11.27 -26.07
C ALA A 455 9.16 11.53 -25.66
N LYS A 456 9.48 12.77 -25.25
CA LYS A 456 10.82 13.12 -24.74
C LYS A 456 11.16 12.37 -23.46
N PHE A 457 10.21 12.26 -22.52
CA PHE A 457 10.41 11.51 -21.27
C PHE A 457 10.63 10.03 -21.56
N SER A 458 9.85 9.45 -22.47
CA SER A 458 9.98 8.05 -22.86
C SER A 458 11.33 7.78 -23.51
N LEU A 459 11.78 8.61 -24.43
CA LEU A 459 13.09 8.46 -25.08
C LEU A 459 14.23 8.58 -24.08
N ALA A 460 14.20 9.59 -23.18
CA ALA A 460 15.21 9.75 -22.14
C ALA A 460 15.25 8.56 -21.18
N ALA A 461 14.08 8.04 -20.77
CA ALA A 461 13.98 6.89 -19.87
C ALA A 461 14.49 5.60 -20.53
N VAL A 462 14.20 5.39 -21.81
CA VAL A 462 14.71 4.22 -22.56
C VAL A 462 16.23 4.30 -22.72
N LEU A 463 16.80 5.46 -23.06
CA LEU A 463 18.24 5.64 -23.16
C LEU A 463 18.93 5.43 -21.79
N MET A 464 18.35 5.96 -20.72
CA MET A 464 18.82 5.71 -19.36
C MET A 464 18.82 4.20 -19.04
N ALA A 465 17.71 3.51 -19.33
CA ALA A 465 17.56 2.08 -19.06
C ALA A 465 18.56 1.24 -19.88
N ALA A 466 18.76 1.57 -21.16
CA ALA A 466 19.75 0.92 -22.01
C ALA A 466 21.19 1.09 -21.46
N THR A 467 21.52 2.28 -20.99
CA THR A 467 22.81 2.57 -20.34
C THR A 467 22.96 1.76 -19.04
N LEU A 468 21.92 1.70 -18.21
CA LEU A 468 21.93 0.90 -16.98
C LEU A 468 22.12 -0.59 -17.28
N TRP A 469 21.40 -1.10 -18.28
CA TRP A 469 21.52 -2.49 -18.69
C TRP A 469 22.92 -2.84 -19.17
N TRP A 470 23.55 -1.94 -19.93
CA TRP A 470 24.91 -2.12 -20.42
C TRP A 470 25.96 -2.04 -19.31
N LEU A 471 25.77 -1.17 -18.30
CA LEU A 471 26.68 -0.99 -17.18
C LEU A 471 26.46 -1.99 -16.03
N SER A 472 25.28 -2.63 -15.97
CA SER A 472 24.94 -3.55 -14.89
C SER A 472 25.70 -4.87 -15.05
N PRO A 473 26.50 -5.32 -14.08
CA PRO A 473 27.16 -6.62 -14.11
C PRO A 473 26.15 -7.77 -14.11
N SER A 474 26.58 -8.95 -14.52
CA SER A 474 25.79 -10.17 -14.36
C SER A 474 25.53 -10.46 -12.88
N LEU A 475 24.45 -11.21 -12.56
CA LEU A 475 24.13 -11.54 -11.18
C LEU A 475 25.28 -12.29 -10.48
N ASN A 476 25.98 -13.18 -11.19
CA ASN A 476 27.12 -13.92 -10.64
C ASN A 476 28.28 -12.98 -10.28
N ASP A 477 28.64 -12.05 -11.18
CA ASP A 477 29.67 -11.04 -10.91
C ASP A 477 29.25 -10.07 -9.80
N TRP A 478 27.94 -9.83 -9.66
CA TRP A 478 27.40 -9.00 -8.61
C TRP A 478 27.58 -9.65 -7.25
N ILE A 479 27.15 -10.91 -7.10
CA ILE A 479 27.20 -11.68 -5.85
C ILE A 479 28.64 -11.97 -5.40
N ALA A 480 29.58 -12.13 -6.33
CA ALA A 480 31.00 -12.35 -6.02
C ALA A 480 31.64 -11.16 -5.29
N ARG A 481 31.01 -9.97 -5.29
CA ARG A 481 31.55 -8.76 -4.64
C ARG A 481 31.15 -8.72 -3.17
N PRO A 482 31.99 -8.12 -2.29
CA PRO A 482 31.60 -7.88 -0.91
C PRO A 482 30.43 -6.87 -0.85
N LEU A 483 29.60 -7.00 0.18
CA LEU A 483 28.37 -6.20 0.32
C LEU A 483 28.60 -4.69 0.20
N ALA A 484 29.68 -4.17 0.80
CA ALA A 484 30.01 -2.75 0.70
C ALA A 484 30.23 -2.30 -0.75
N ALA A 485 30.89 -3.14 -1.58
CA ALA A 485 31.08 -2.87 -2.99
C ALA A 485 29.77 -2.97 -3.80
N GLN A 486 28.87 -3.92 -3.44
CA GLN A 486 27.54 -4.01 -4.04
C GLN A 486 26.71 -2.75 -3.75
N ILE A 487 26.69 -2.27 -2.49
CA ILE A 487 25.97 -1.05 -2.08
C ILE A 487 26.54 0.18 -2.81
N LEU A 488 27.88 0.31 -2.86
CA LEU A 488 28.51 1.44 -3.53
C LEU A 488 28.18 1.44 -5.03
N LEU A 489 28.28 0.29 -5.68
CA LEU A 489 28.00 0.15 -7.11
C LEU A 489 26.51 0.40 -7.41
N LEU A 490 25.58 -0.15 -6.61
CA LEU A 490 24.15 0.11 -6.76
C LEU A 490 23.84 1.61 -6.60
N SER A 491 24.39 2.23 -5.57
CA SER A 491 24.21 3.66 -5.33
C SER A 491 24.75 4.51 -6.47
N SER A 492 25.94 4.16 -7.00
CA SER A 492 26.52 4.86 -8.14
C SER A 492 25.71 4.70 -9.42
N LEU A 493 25.18 3.50 -9.69
CA LEU A 493 24.27 3.24 -10.82
C LEU A 493 22.97 4.03 -10.68
N CYS A 494 22.36 4.06 -9.50
CA CYS A 494 21.13 4.81 -9.25
C CYS A 494 21.36 6.33 -9.40
N VAL A 495 22.42 6.88 -8.80
CA VAL A 495 22.75 8.31 -8.92
C VAL A 495 23.11 8.65 -10.36
N GLY A 496 23.93 7.83 -11.01
CA GLY A 496 24.29 8.00 -12.42
C GLY A 496 23.07 7.97 -13.35
N ALA A 497 22.12 7.07 -13.10
CA ALA A 497 20.86 7.00 -13.85
C ALA A 497 20.03 8.28 -13.71
N VAL A 498 19.87 8.78 -12.49
CA VAL A 498 19.15 10.03 -12.24
C VAL A 498 19.82 11.20 -12.95
N LEU A 499 21.13 11.33 -12.81
CA LEU A 499 21.91 12.41 -13.48
C LEU A 499 21.81 12.31 -15.00
N LEU A 500 21.99 11.13 -15.57
CA LEU A 500 21.85 10.88 -17.01
C LEU A 500 20.45 11.22 -17.51
N TYR A 501 19.42 10.76 -16.82
CA TYR A 501 18.03 11.02 -17.20
C TYR A 501 17.73 12.53 -17.25
N PHE A 502 18.07 13.26 -16.21
CA PHE A 502 17.85 14.71 -16.20
C PHE A 502 18.72 15.46 -17.19
N ALA A 503 19.98 15.02 -17.42
CA ALA A 503 20.83 15.58 -18.47
C ALA A 503 20.21 15.39 -19.87
N LEU A 504 19.67 14.19 -20.16
CA LEU A 504 18.95 13.92 -21.41
C LEU A 504 17.69 14.79 -21.56
N LEU A 505 16.93 14.99 -20.48
CA LEU A 505 15.77 15.87 -20.50
C LEU A 505 16.15 17.32 -20.84
N LEU A 506 17.25 17.83 -20.26
CA LEU A 506 17.77 19.16 -20.57
C LEU A 506 18.22 19.25 -22.03
N LEU A 507 18.91 18.23 -22.56
CA LEU A 507 19.32 18.14 -23.96
C LEU A 507 18.10 18.14 -24.91
N PHE A 508 17.00 17.48 -24.53
CA PHE A 508 15.75 17.49 -25.29
C PHE A 508 14.95 18.79 -25.12
N GLY A 509 15.53 19.78 -24.42
CA GLY A 509 14.92 21.10 -24.26
C GLY A 509 13.78 21.16 -23.25
N VAL A 510 13.71 20.22 -22.31
CA VAL A 510 12.79 20.26 -21.18
C VAL A 510 13.37 21.18 -20.09
N ARG A 511 12.63 22.22 -19.72
CA ARG A 511 13.08 23.23 -18.74
C ARG A 511 12.24 23.14 -17.47
N LEU A 512 12.82 23.49 -16.34
CA LEU A 512 12.08 23.61 -15.07
C LEU A 512 10.90 24.58 -15.14
N ALA A 513 10.99 25.58 -16.03
CA ALA A 513 9.88 26.50 -16.29
C ALA A 513 8.62 25.82 -16.85
N ASP A 514 8.76 24.69 -17.57
CA ASP A 514 7.65 23.93 -18.13
C ASP A 514 6.78 23.24 -17.07
N PHE A 515 7.29 23.16 -15.84
CA PHE A 515 6.60 22.59 -14.68
C PHE A 515 6.08 23.65 -13.71
N LYS A 516 6.41 24.91 -13.90
CA LYS A 516 5.77 25.98 -13.12
C LYS A 516 4.33 26.08 -13.58
N ALA A 517 3.39 25.92 -12.64
CA ALA A 517 1.99 26.26 -12.91
C ALA A 517 1.98 27.71 -13.39
N LYS A 518 1.59 27.96 -14.66
CA LYS A 518 1.47 29.32 -15.18
C LYS A 518 0.52 30.08 -14.27
N SER A 519 1.05 30.99 -13.48
CA SER A 519 0.24 31.95 -12.74
C SER A 519 -0.48 32.82 -13.77
N VAL A 520 -1.77 33.06 -13.56
CA VAL A 520 -2.72 33.74 -14.47
C VAL A 520 -2.34 35.20 -14.77
N ALA A 521 -1.16 35.65 -14.42
CA ALA A 521 -0.70 37.01 -14.69
C ALA A 521 -0.12 37.20 -16.11
N GLU A 522 0.22 36.14 -16.86
CA GLU A 522 0.94 36.28 -18.14
C GLU A 522 0.09 36.08 -19.41
N SER A 523 -1.21 35.90 -19.32
CA SER A 523 -2.10 35.81 -20.52
C SER A 523 -2.85 37.09 -20.83
N ARG A 524 -2.42 38.24 -20.34
CA ARG A 524 -2.89 39.57 -20.73
C ARG A 524 -1.72 40.38 -21.31
N HIS A 525 -1.22 39.96 -22.43
CA HIS A 525 -0.51 40.83 -23.40
C HIS A 525 -0.67 40.24 -24.79
#